data_59fbe8df6456f69dd6e599e6961c4422
#
_entry.id   59fbe8df6456f69dd6e599e6961c4422
#
_cell.length_a   1.000
_cell.length_b   1.000
_cell.length_c   1.000
_cell.angle_alpha   90.00
_cell.angle_beta   90.00
_cell.angle_gamma   90.00
#
_symmetry.space_group_name_H-M   'P 1'
#
loop_
_entity.id
_entity.type
_entity.pdbx_description
1 polymer ?
#
loop_
_entity_poly.entity_id
_entity_poly.type
_entity_poly.pdbx_seq_one_letter_code
_entity_poly.pdbx_strand_id
1 'polypeptide(L)'
;AMKQIINDCLHSAKENPFAIHYVIVDDPKYYEEIFLKHTDTIFNIELMTLSSFYQKLLQIYHQDFRKKTDIQNLLEIIKMNKEDTSSLFHLSANHVLTAKQILDIFKNFYLYNIQKTTKELPDLSKEKIKTLFNLYHQFDQTHFLEHDLIYSLIDEKCHNYYYFLTNQITIPKNQALIQKLDQYGHVFIYQDTKENEILDYTGYVTNHLFDSSHTKSDFEHPYQILKASTIQEEVKQVIFDINTLLKENTLRDFVIYYPNDDYYRHLCRILDQFNLAYNRKETITNQAFQVVNML
;
A
#
# COMPACT_ATOMS: atom_id res chain seq x y z
N ALA A 1 -2.30 -18.70 3.43
CA ALA A 1 -2.47 -18.06 2.09
C ALA A 1 -1.21 -18.20 1.23
N MET A 2 -0.02 -17.79 1.73
CA MET A 2 1.23 -17.76 0.91
C MET A 2 1.62 -19.11 0.31
N LYS A 3 1.70 -20.19 1.09
CA LYS A 3 2.03 -21.54 0.55
C LYS A 3 0.98 -22.04 -0.44
N GLN A 4 -0.27 -21.69 -0.20
CA GLN A 4 -1.37 -22.10 -1.07
C GLN A 4 -1.29 -21.43 -2.42
N ILE A 5 -1.11 -20.11 -2.50
CA ILE A 5 -0.99 -19.38 -3.78
C ILE A 5 0.18 -19.92 -4.62
N ILE A 6 1.32 -20.23 -3.98
CA ILE A 6 2.49 -20.79 -4.69
C ILE A 6 2.15 -22.16 -5.27
N ASN A 7 1.58 -23.05 -4.46
CA ASN A 7 1.24 -24.40 -4.91
C ASN A 7 0.20 -24.39 -6.03
N ASP A 8 -0.87 -23.61 -5.87
CA ASP A 8 -1.96 -23.51 -6.84
C ASP A 8 -1.46 -22.90 -8.15
N CYS A 9 -0.65 -21.84 -8.07
CA CYS A 9 -0.07 -21.20 -9.24
C CYS A 9 0.91 -22.13 -9.99
N LEU A 10 1.83 -22.79 -9.29
CA LEU A 10 2.78 -23.73 -9.91
C LEU A 10 2.09 -24.94 -10.52
N HIS A 11 1.03 -25.45 -9.88
CA HIS A 11 0.25 -26.56 -10.43
C HIS A 11 -0.46 -26.14 -11.71
N SER A 12 -1.21 -25.04 -11.68
CA SER A 12 -1.91 -24.52 -12.87
C SER A 12 -0.96 -24.13 -14.00
N ALA A 13 0.21 -23.58 -13.69
CA ALA A 13 1.20 -23.20 -14.69
C ALA A 13 1.80 -24.40 -15.41
N LYS A 14 1.93 -25.55 -14.74
CA LYS A 14 2.36 -26.81 -15.36
C LYS A 14 1.28 -27.43 -16.25
N GLU A 15 0.02 -27.36 -15.81
CA GLU A 15 -1.11 -27.89 -16.57
C GLU A 15 -1.44 -27.03 -17.80
N ASN A 16 -1.22 -25.71 -17.71
CA ASN A 16 -1.53 -24.74 -18.74
C ASN A 16 -0.28 -23.92 -19.14
N PRO A 17 0.71 -24.53 -19.79
CA PRO A 17 2.01 -23.93 -20.06
C PRO A 17 1.95 -22.77 -21.07
N PHE A 18 0.88 -22.65 -21.85
CA PHE A 18 0.70 -21.58 -22.84
C PHE A 18 -0.09 -20.38 -22.29
N ALA A 19 -0.72 -20.51 -21.13
CA ALA A 19 -1.39 -19.40 -20.47
C ALA A 19 -0.39 -18.62 -19.60
N ILE A 20 -0.64 -17.32 -19.43
CA ILE A 20 0.14 -16.50 -18.51
C ILE A 20 -0.54 -16.52 -17.14
N HIS A 21 0.26 -16.70 -16.10
CA HIS A 21 -0.16 -16.71 -14.71
C HIS A 21 0.34 -15.43 -14.03
N TYR A 22 -0.56 -14.49 -13.79
CA TYR A 22 -0.26 -13.22 -13.13
C TYR A 22 -0.42 -13.36 -11.61
N VAL A 23 0.65 -13.19 -10.86
CA VAL A 23 0.63 -13.22 -9.40
C VAL A 23 0.76 -11.77 -8.88
N ILE A 24 -0.34 -11.25 -8.37
CA ILE A 24 -0.47 -9.85 -7.94
C ILE A 24 -0.32 -9.79 -6.42
N VAL A 25 0.80 -9.22 -5.95
CA VAL A 25 1.22 -9.16 -4.56
C VAL A 25 1.76 -7.78 -4.21
N ASP A 26 1.89 -7.48 -2.92
CA ASP A 26 2.42 -6.18 -2.48
C ASP A 26 3.95 -6.11 -2.59
N ASP A 27 4.67 -7.22 -2.41
CA ASP A 27 6.12 -7.32 -2.57
C ASP A 27 6.53 -8.44 -3.55
N PRO A 28 6.57 -8.15 -4.86
CA PRO A 28 6.91 -9.16 -5.86
C PRO A 28 8.29 -9.79 -5.68
N LYS A 29 9.30 -9.04 -5.22
CA LYS A 29 10.66 -9.56 -5.03
C LYS A 29 10.72 -10.63 -3.96
N TYR A 30 10.03 -10.40 -2.85
CA TYR A 30 9.94 -11.38 -1.77
C TYR A 30 9.30 -12.70 -2.24
N TYR A 31 8.22 -12.60 -3.02
CA TYR A 31 7.56 -13.78 -3.57
C TYR A 31 8.39 -14.47 -4.64
N GLU A 32 9.13 -13.75 -5.48
CA GLU A 32 10.04 -14.31 -6.47
C GLU A 32 11.08 -15.21 -5.82
N GLU A 33 11.72 -14.76 -4.75
CA GLU A 33 12.69 -15.58 -3.99
C GLU A 33 12.06 -16.86 -3.45
N ILE A 34 10.80 -16.83 -3.04
CA ILE A 34 10.10 -18.01 -2.54
C ILE A 34 9.71 -18.95 -3.68
N PHE A 35 9.20 -18.44 -4.81
CA PHE A 35 8.90 -19.25 -5.99
C PHE A 35 10.15 -19.98 -6.48
N LEU A 36 11.30 -19.32 -6.56
CA LEU A 36 12.58 -19.90 -6.98
C LEU A 36 13.08 -21.02 -6.05
N LYS A 37 12.65 -21.05 -4.79
CA LYS A 37 12.93 -22.17 -3.88
C LYS A 37 12.10 -23.44 -4.18
N HIS A 38 10.97 -23.27 -4.90
CA HIS A 38 10.05 -24.36 -5.21
C HIS A 38 10.15 -24.83 -6.66
N THR A 39 10.82 -24.10 -7.53
CA THR A 39 11.00 -24.44 -8.94
C THR A 39 12.28 -23.82 -9.48
N ASP A 40 12.98 -24.55 -10.35
CA ASP A 40 14.20 -24.07 -10.98
C ASP A 40 13.92 -23.07 -12.13
N THR A 41 12.69 -23.06 -12.65
CA THR A 41 12.29 -22.20 -13.75
C THR A 41 10.88 -21.67 -13.58
N ILE A 42 10.74 -20.36 -13.73
CA ILE A 42 9.46 -19.65 -13.80
C ILE A 42 9.31 -19.14 -15.23
N PHE A 43 8.58 -19.86 -16.07
CA PHE A 43 8.49 -19.51 -17.48
C PHE A 43 7.25 -18.68 -17.83
N ASN A 44 6.08 -19.07 -17.34
CA ASN A 44 4.80 -18.45 -17.66
C ASN A 44 4.11 -17.81 -16.45
N ILE A 45 4.88 -17.48 -15.41
CA ILE A 45 4.42 -16.81 -14.19
C ILE A 45 5.03 -15.41 -14.14
N GLU A 46 4.19 -14.40 -14.04
CA GLU A 46 4.62 -12.99 -13.88
C GLU A 46 4.19 -12.48 -12.51
N LEU A 47 5.18 -12.13 -11.66
CA LEU A 47 4.93 -11.53 -10.34
C LEU A 47 4.98 -10.01 -10.45
N MET A 48 3.96 -9.34 -9.91
CA MET A 48 3.89 -7.87 -9.98
C MET A 48 3.00 -7.27 -8.91
N THR A 49 3.13 -5.95 -8.72
CA THR A 49 2.18 -5.18 -7.92
C THR A 49 0.89 -4.92 -8.70
N LEU A 50 -0.19 -4.57 -7.98
CA LEU A 50 -1.46 -4.22 -8.63
C LEU A 50 -1.31 -3.04 -9.60
N SER A 51 -0.51 -2.04 -9.24
CA SER A 51 -0.23 -0.90 -10.13
C SER A 51 0.52 -1.32 -11.40
N SER A 52 1.52 -2.19 -11.28
CA SER A 52 2.24 -2.72 -12.45
C SER A 52 1.34 -3.58 -13.33
N PHE A 53 0.42 -4.33 -12.73
CA PHE A 53 -0.57 -5.11 -13.45
C PHE A 53 -1.49 -4.23 -14.30
N TYR A 54 -1.96 -3.10 -13.77
CA TYR A 54 -2.75 -2.16 -14.55
C TYR A 54 -1.99 -1.57 -15.73
N GLN A 55 -0.71 -1.24 -15.54
CA GLN A 55 0.14 -0.79 -16.65
C GLN A 55 0.34 -1.90 -17.69
N LYS A 56 0.47 -3.15 -17.25
CA LYS A 56 0.55 -4.30 -18.15
C LYS A 56 -0.72 -4.47 -18.98
N LEU A 57 -1.91 -4.33 -18.39
CA LEU A 57 -3.18 -4.37 -19.11
C LEU A 57 -3.25 -3.28 -20.16
N LEU A 58 -2.89 -2.03 -19.83
CA LEU A 58 -2.86 -0.94 -20.79
C LEU A 58 -1.90 -1.22 -21.96
N GLN A 59 -0.74 -1.81 -21.68
CA GLN A 59 0.21 -2.21 -22.72
C GLN A 59 -0.35 -3.29 -23.66
N ILE A 60 -1.02 -4.32 -23.12
CA ILE A 60 -1.66 -5.39 -23.91
C ILE A 60 -2.67 -4.80 -24.90
N TYR A 61 -3.40 -3.76 -24.49
CA TYR A 61 -4.38 -3.09 -25.35
C TYR A 61 -3.80 -1.92 -26.16
N HIS A 62 -2.48 -1.74 -26.15
CA HIS A 62 -1.80 -0.64 -26.86
C HIS A 62 -2.37 0.74 -26.52
N GLN A 63 -2.76 0.95 -25.27
CA GLN A 63 -3.28 2.22 -24.79
C GLN A 63 -2.18 3.05 -24.15
N ASP A 64 -1.90 4.22 -24.74
CA ASP A 64 -1.04 5.24 -24.16
C ASP A 64 -1.83 6.05 -23.13
N PHE A 65 -1.92 5.54 -21.91
CA PHE A 65 -2.48 6.30 -20.80
C PHE A 65 -1.36 7.04 -20.06
N ARG A 66 -1.23 8.33 -20.33
CA ARG A 66 -0.32 9.21 -19.58
C ARG A 66 -1.03 9.75 -18.34
N LYS A 67 -0.84 9.06 -17.24
CA LYS A 67 -1.29 9.54 -15.93
C LYS A 67 -0.55 10.84 -15.61
N LYS A 68 -1.30 11.90 -15.25
CA LYS A 68 -0.69 13.11 -14.71
C LYS A 68 0.11 12.77 -13.45
N THR A 69 1.28 13.32 -13.30
CA THR A 69 2.11 13.12 -12.11
C THR A 69 1.44 13.78 -10.89
N ASP A 70 1.77 13.31 -9.70
CA ASP A 70 1.26 13.93 -8.46
C ASP A 70 1.65 15.42 -8.38
N ILE A 71 2.80 15.80 -8.91
CA ILE A 71 3.23 17.20 -8.97
C ILE A 71 2.29 18.03 -9.87
N GLN A 72 1.93 17.53 -11.06
CA GLN A 72 0.99 18.20 -11.95
C GLN A 72 -0.38 18.36 -11.30
N ASN A 73 -0.85 17.31 -10.62
CA ASN A 73 -2.11 17.34 -9.88
C ASN A 73 -2.09 18.34 -8.71
N LEU A 74 -0.97 18.40 -7.97
CA LEU A 74 -0.79 19.37 -6.89
C LEU A 74 -0.79 20.81 -7.39
N LEU A 75 -0.09 21.10 -8.50
CA LEU A 75 -0.06 22.43 -9.09
C LEU A 75 -1.45 22.86 -9.55
N GLU A 76 -2.25 21.95 -10.09
CA GLU A 76 -3.62 22.25 -10.51
C GLU A 76 -4.53 22.55 -9.32
N ILE A 77 -4.46 21.78 -8.24
CA ILE A 77 -5.19 22.07 -7.00
C ILE A 77 -4.78 23.42 -6.41
N ILE A 78 -3.49 23.73 -6.41
CA ILE A 78 -3.00 25.05 -5.93
C ILE A 78 -3.57 26.17 -6.80
N LYS A 79 -3.60 26.00 -8.12
CA LYS A 79 -4.16 26.99 -9.04
C LYS A 79 -5.66 27.20 -8.79
N MET A 80 -6.45 26.13 -8.72
CA MET A 80 -7.88 26.17 -8.42
C MET A 80 -8.18 26.89 -7.11
N ASN A 81 -7.43 26.58 -6.05
CA ASN A 81 -7.61 27.24 -4.75
C ASN A 81 -7.21 28.73 -4.73
N LYS A 82 -6.30 29.17 -5.59
CA LYS A 82 -5.96 30.57 -5.73
C LYS A 82 -7.04 31.37 -6.46
N GLU A 83 -7.72 30.74 -7.37
CA GLU A 83 -8.81 31.35 -8.16
C GLU A 83 -10.12 31.43 -7.37
N ASP A 84 -10.34 30.50 -6.41
CA ASP A 84 -11.54 30.46 -5.57
C ASP A 84 -11.29 31.14 -4.22
N THR A 85 -11.48 32.45 -4.16
CA THR A 85 -11.36 33.28 -2.94
C THR A 85 -12.42 33.00 -1.88
N SER A 86 -13.50 32.27 -2.25
CA SER A 86 -14.59 31.88 -1.34
C SER A 86 -14.35 30.52 -0.66
N SER A 87 -13.28 29.82 -1.03
CA SER A 87 -12.99 28.49 -0.51
C SER A 87 -12.62 28.51 0.97
N LEU A 88 -13.25 27.64 1.76
CA LEU A 88 -12.89 27.38 3.16
C LEU A 88 -11.46 26.82 3.31
N PHE A 89 -10.86 26.39 2.22
CA PHE A 89 -9.47 25.87 2.12
C PHE A 89 -8.53 26.91 1.53
N HIS A 90 -8.86 28.20 1.68
CA HIS A 90 -7.98 29.27 1.19
C HIS A 90 -6.57 29.07 1.72
N LEU A 91 -5.62 28.97 0.78
CA LEU A 91 -4.27 28.52 1.06
C LEU A 91 -3.51 29.58 1.89
N SER A 92 -3.26 29.25 3.14
CA SER A 92 -2.29 29.92 3.99
C SER A 92 -0.84 29.56 3.56
N ALA A 93 0.16 29.92 4.35
CA ALA A 93 1.58 29.75 4.04
C ALA A 93 2.05 28.32 3.65
N ASN A 94 1.27 27.27 3.93
CA ASN A 94 1.59 25.86 3.61
C ASN A 94 0.78 25.29 2.44
N HIS A 95 0.78 25.97 1.31
CA HIS A 95 0.02 25.59 0.11
C HIS A 95 0.20 24.13 -0.34
N VAL A 96 1.44 23.65 -0.34
CA VAL A 96 1.77 22.31 -0.85
C VAL A 96 1.21 21.21 0.04
N LEU A 97 1.30 21.36 1.38
CA LEU A 97 0.79 20.36 2.31
C LEU A 97 -0.73 20.24 2.22
N THR A 98 -1.43 21.38 2.21
CA THR A 98 -2.89 21.41 2.06
C THR A 98 -3.33 20.82 0.72
N ALA A 99 -2.67 21.19 -0.39
CA ALA A 99 -2.94 20.63 -1.70
C ALA A 99 -2.72 19.12 -1.74
N LYS A 100 -1.69 18.61 -1.07
CA LYS A 100 -1.44 17.16 -0.96
C LYS A 100 -2.57 16.46 -0.21
N GLN A 101 -3.03 17.01 0.92
CA GLN A 101 -4.16 16.46 1.67
C GLN A 101 -5.45 16.45 0.84
N ILE A 102 -5.72 17.51 0.09
CA ILE A 102 -6.88 17.58 -0.82
C ILE A 102 -6.75 16.53 -1.92
N LEU A 103 -5.58 16.36 -2.52
CA LEU A 103 -5.34 15.34 -3.55
C LEU A 103 -5.57 13.93 -3.01
N ASP A 104 -5.11 13.63 -1.80
CA ASP A 104 -5.33 12.33 -1.16
C ASP A 104 -6.83 12.07 -0.90
N ILE A 105 -7.58 13.10 -0.50
CA ILE A 105 -9.04 13.01 -0.36
C ILE A 105 -9.70 12.75 -1.72
N PHE A 106 -9.30 13.43 -2.78
CA PHE A 106 -9.84 13.24 -4.12
C PHE A 106 -9.56 11.84 -4.67
N LYS A 107 -8.35 11.32 -4.44
CA LYS A 107 -8.02 9.92 -4.75
C LYS A 107 -8.96 8.95 -4.02
N ASN A 108 -9.23 9.19 -2.75
CA ASN A 108 -10.15 8.37 -1.99
C ASN A 108 -11.60 8.49 -2.49
N PHE A 109 -12.06 9.69 -2.85
CA PHE A 109 -13.40 9.86 -3.44
C PHE A 109 -13.57 9.03 -4.70
N TYR A 110 -12.54 9.01 -5.56
CA TYR A 110 -12.53 8.21 -6.77
C TYR A 110 -12.47 6.70 -6.49
N LEU A 111 -11.48 6.26 -5.71
CA LEU A 111 -11.22 4.83 -5.47
C LEU A 111 -12.36 4.14 -4.73
N TYR A 112 -12.99 4.84 -3.79
CA TYR A 112 -14.08 4.31 -2.97
C TYR A 112 -15.48 4.66 -3.48
N ASN A 113 -15.59 5.29 -4.65
CA ASN A 113 -16.85 5.74 -5.22
C ASN A 113 -17.69 6.57 -4.22
N ILE A 114 -17.05 7.44 -3.46
CA ILE A 114 -17.73 8.22 -2.41
C ILE A 114 -18.63 9.26 -3.08
N GLN A 115 -19.94 9.11 -2.86
CA GLN A 115 -20.96 10.05 -3.33
C GLN A 115 -21.29 11.07 -2.24
N LYS A 116 -21.74 12.27 -2.66
CA LYS A 116 -22.14 13.34 -1.76
C LYS A 116 -23.34 12.95 -0.90
N THR A 117 -23.08 12.44 0.30
CA THR A 117 -24.09 12.23 1.34
C THR A 117 -23.75 13.06 2.56
N THR A 118 -24.57 14.07 2.86
CA THR A 118 -24.34 14.98 3.99
C THR A 118 -25.41 14.87 5.08
N LYS A 119 -26.26 13.85 5.04
CA LYS A 119 -27.46 13.77 5.88
C LYS A 119 -27.20 13.70 7.38
N GLU A 120 -26.08 13.15 7.81
CA GLU A 120 -25.80 12.84 9.23
C GLU A 120 -24.64 13.65 9.84
N LEU A 121 -24.15 14.71 9.16
CA LEU A 121 -22.98 15.44 9.58
C LEU A 121 -23.36 16.76 10.26
N PRO A 122 -22.55 17.26 11.24
CA PRO A 122 -22.69 18.63 11.79
C PRO A 122 -22.60 19.70 10.70
N ASP A 123 -23.29 20.81 10.85
CA ASP A 123 -23.44 21.81 9.78
C ASP A 123 -22.12 22.37 9.25
N LEU A 124 -21.15 22.64 10.12
CA LEU A 124 -19.80 23.08 9.70
C LEU A 124 -19.08 22.01 8.87
N SER A 125 -19.23 20.73 9.26
CA SER A 125 -18.65 19.60 8.51
C SER A 125 -19.34 19.40 7.18
N LYS A 126 -20.66 19.62 7.10
CA LYS A 126 -21.43 19.60 5.84
C LYS A 126 -20.90 20.63 4.85
N GLU A 127 -20.62 21.84 5.32
CA GLU A 127 -20.12 22.92 4.46
C GLU A 127 -18.73 22.62 3.91
N LYS A 128 -17.82 22.14 4.77
CA LYS A 128 -16.47 21.70 4.36
C LYS A 128 -16.51 20.56 3.32
N ILE A 129 -17.34 19.55 3.58
CA ILE A 129 -17.50 18.41 2.67
C ILE A 129 -18.13 18.85 1.36
N LYS A 130 -19.14 19.73 1.39
CA LYS A 130 -19.74 20.30 0.20
C LYS A 130 -18.71 21.05 -0.65
N THR A 131 -17.85 21.83 -0.02
CA THR A 131 -16.77 22.56 -0.71
C THR A 131 -15.76 21.58 -1.33
N LEU A 132 -15.35 20.54 -0.59
CA LEU A 132 -14.46 19.49 -1.13
C LEU A 132 -15.06 18.77 -2.34
N PHE A 133 -16.34 18.41 -2.30
CA PHE A 133 -17.01 17.79 -3.45
C PHE A 133 -17.11 18.74 -4.64
N ASN A 134 -17.38 20.03 -4.41
CA ASN A 134 -17.41 21.01 -5.49
C ASN A 134 -16.03 21.16 -6.14
N LEU A 135 -14.95 21.23 -5.34
CA LEU A 135 -13.57 21.24 -5.83
C LEU A 135 -13.23 19.95 -6.57
N TYR A 136 -13.64 18.80 -6.04
CA TYR A 136 -13.43 17.50 -6.70
C TYR A 136 -14.09 17.44 -8.09
N HIS A 137 -15.31 17.97 -8.24
CA HIS A 137 -15.99 18.01 -9.53
C HIS A 137 -15.36 19.00 -10.52
N GLN A 138 -14.73 20.07 -10.02
CA GLN A 138 -13.97 21.01 -10.84
C GLN A 138 -12.58 20.47 -11.21
N PHE A 139 -11.97 19.72 -10.29
CA PHE A 139 -10.74 19.01 -10.53
C PHE A 139 -10.99 17.90 -11.50
N ASP A 140 -11.00 18.21 -12.74
CA ASP A 140 -11.35 17.41 -13.89
C ASP A 140 -11.32 15.89 -13.68
N GLN A 141 -12.46 15.24 -13.84
CA GLN A 141 -12.64 13.80 -13.70
C GLN A 141 -11.68 12.97 -14.58
N THR A 142 -11.05 13.60 -15.57
CA THR A 142 -10.03 12.97 -16.44
C THR A 142 -8.75 12.56 -15.69
N HIS A 143 -8.52 13.04 -14.47
CA HIS A 143 -7.28 12.75 -13.71
C HIS A 143 -7.21 11.33 -13.13
N PHE A 144 -8.34 10.67 -12.92
CA PHE A 144 -8.43 9.38 -12.24
C PHE A 144 -9.02 8.25 -13.09
N LEU A 145 -9.12 8.45 -14.41
CA LEU A 145 -9.80 7.51 -15.31
C LEU A 145 -9.07 6.18 -15.57
N GLU A 146 -7.90 5.94 -14.98
CA GLU A 146 -7.12 4.72 -15.23
C GLU A 146 -7.98 3.45 -15.01
N HIS A 147 -8.68 3.35 -13.88
CA HIS A 147 -9.54 2.20 -13.58
C HIS A 147 -10.72 2.09 -14.54
N ASP A 148 -11.36 3.21 -14.87
CA ASP A 148 -12.50 3.23 -15.77
C ASP A 148 -12.10 2.88 -17.21
N LEU A 149 -10.92 3.34 -17.66
CA LEU A 149 -10.35 2.97 -18.94
C LEU A 149 -10.06 1.46 -18.99
N ILE A 150 -9.33 0.94 -18.00
CA ILE A 150 -9.01 -0.49 -17.93
C ILE A 150 -10.29 -1.32 -17.90
N TYR A 151 -11.27 -0.91 -17.09
CA TYR A 151 -12.57 -1.58 -17.04
C TYR A 151 -13.24 -1.66 -18.41
N SER A 152 -13.17 -0.62 -19.21
CA SER A 152 -13.73 -0.61 -20.58
C SER A 152 -12.97 -1.52 -21.56
N LEU A 153 -11.68 -1.74 -21.32
CA LEU A 153 -10.80 -2.54 -22.20
C LEU A 153 -10.88 -4.04 -21.94
N ILE A 154 -11.21 -4.47 -20.71
CA ILE A 154 -11.24 -5.90 -20.36
C ILE A 154 -12.25 -6.65 -21.22
N ASP A 155 -11.76 -7.62 -21.99
CA ASP A 155 -12.52 -8.48 -22.90
C ASP A 155 -11.93 -9.91 -22.93
N GLU A 156 -12.29 -10.70 -23.92
CA GLU A 156 -11.83 -12.08 -24.12
C GLU A 156 -10.29 -12.24 -24.24
N LYS A 157 -9.54 -11.18 -24.54
CA LYS A 157 -8.06 -11.20 -24.56
C LYS A 157 -7.48 -11.35 -23.15
N CYS A 158 -8.27 -11.12 -22.12
CA CYS A 158 -7.91 -11.33 -20.72
C CYS A 158 -8.11 -12.78 -20.25
N HIS A 159 -8.16 -13.76 -21.16
CA HIS A 159 -8.28 -15.17 -20.82
C HIS A 159 -6.95 -15.74 -20.30
N ASN A 160 -6.62 -15.39 -19.04
CA ASN A 160 -5.41 -15.79 -18.33
C ASN A 160 -5.75 -16.19 -16.88
N TYR A 161 -4.72 -16.52 -16.09
CA TYR A 161 -4.86 -16.89 -14.69
C TYR A 161 -4.37 -15.72 -13.82
N TYR A 162 -5.18 -15.30 -12.85
CA TYR A 162 -4.93 -14.14 -12.00
C TYR A 162 -5.01 -14.54 -10.54
N TYR A 163 -3.92 -14.37 -9.80
CA TYR A 163 -3.80 -14.73 -8.38
C TYR A 163 -3.56 -13.47 -7.59
N PHE A 164 -4.52 -13.08 -6.76
CA PHE A 164 -4.45 -11.85 -5.96
C PHE A 164 -4.18 -12.16 -4.49
N LEU A 165 -3.09 -11.63 -3.96
CA LEU A 165 -2.77 -11.62 -2.54
C LEU A 165 -2.32 -10.22 -2.15
N THR A 166 -3.26 -9.29 -2.05
CA THR A 166 -3.04 -7.89 -1.67
C THR A 166 -4.29 -7.34 -1.00
N ASN A 167 -4.11 -6.48 -0.02
CA ASN A 167 -5.23 -5.81 0.66
C ASN A 167 -5.93 -4.77 -0.23
N GLN A 168 -5.30 -4.35 -1.32
CA GLN A 168 -5.87 -3.37 -2.26
C GLN A 168 -7.11 -3.89 -3.01
N ILE A 169 -7.35 -5.20 -3.00
CA ILE A 169 -8.56 -5.80 -3.60
C ILE A 169 -9.85 -5.35 -2.91
N THR A 170 -9.79 -4.86 -1.68
CA THR A 170 -10.97 -4.37 -0.94
C THR A 170 -11.46 -2.99 -1.43
N ILE A 171 -10.66 -2.29 -2.21
CA ILE A 171 -11.01 -0.99 -2.79
C ILE A 171 -12.08 -1.19 -3.87
N PRO A 172 -13.24 -0.51 -3.85
CA PRO A 172 -14.36 -0.73 -4.77
C PRO A 172 -13.99 -0.67 -6.26
N LYS A 173 -13.15 0.27 -6.67
CA LYS A 173 -12.67 0.35 -8.07
C LYS A 173 -11.86 -0.90 -8.47
N ASN A 174 -11.03 -1.40 -7.58
CA ASN A 174 -10.26 -2.63 -7.82
C ASN A 174 -11.18 -3.86 -7.83
N GLN A 175 -12.16 -3.94 -6.93
CA GLN A 175 -13.15 -5.02 -6.93
C GLN A 175 -13.91 -5.09 -8.26
N ALA A 176 -14.35 -3.95 -8.79
CA ALA A 176 -15.05 -3.91 -10.06
C ALA A 176 -14.19 -4.44 -11.22
N LEU A 177 -12.90 -4.09 -11.25
CA LEU A 177 -11.95 -4.60 -12.26
C LEU A 177 -11.73 -6.11 -12.12
N ILE A 178 -11.54 -6.59 -10.90
CA ILE A 178 -11.32 -8.02 -10.60
C ILE A 178 -12.57 -8.83 -10.99
N GLN A 179 -13.77 -8.36 -10.64
CA GLN A 179 -15.02 -9.01 -11.04
C GLN A 179 -15.19 -9.05 -12.56
N LYS A 180 -14.74 -8.03 -13.27
CA LYS A 180 -14.78 -8.04 -14.73
C LYS A 180 -13.75 -8.99 -15.34
N LEU A 181 -12.53 -9.07 -14.76
CA LEU A 181 -11.53 -10.07 -15.17
C LEU A 181 -12.04 -11.50 -14.98
N ASP A 182 -12.77 -11.76 -13.90
CA ASP A 182 -13.35 -13.08 -13.60
C ASP A 182 -14.40 -13.55 -14.64
N GLN A 183 -14.95 -12.62 -15.43
CA GLN A 183 -15.86 -12.95 -16.52
C GLN A 183 -15.14 -13.55 -17.75
N TYR A 184 -13.84 -13.26 -17.90
CA TYR A 184 -13.07 -13.62 -19.09
C TYR A 184 -11.88 -14.54 -18.81
N GLY A 185 -11.37 -14.54 -17.58
CA GLY A 185 -10.22 -15.33 -17.14
C GLY A 185 -10.51 -16.12 -15.87
N HIS A 186 -9.46 -16.69 -15.29
CA HIS A 186 -9.54 -17.45 -14.04
C HIS A 186 -8.97 -16.61 -12.90
N VAL A 187 -9.84 -16.14 -12.00
CA VAL A 187 -9.45 -15.28 -10.88
C VAL A 187 -9.46 -16.03 -9.55
N PHE A 188 -8.35 -15.95 -8.83
CA PHE A 188 -8.16 -16.55 -7.50
C PHE A 188 -7.79 -15.46 -6.53
N ILE A 189 -8.57 -15.32 -5.46
CA ILE A 189 -8.34 -14.33 -4.41
C ILE A 189 -7.90 -15.06 -3.14
N TYR A 190 -6.71 -14.72 -2.68
CA TYR A 190 -6.16 -15.24 -1.43
C TYR A 190 -6.20 -14.11 -0.40
N GLN A 191 -6.84 -14.40 0.70
CA GLN A 191 -6.76 -13.54 1.87
C GLN A 191 -5.81 -14.19 2.86
N ASP A 192 -4.97 -13.41 3.51
CA ASP A 192 -4.29 -13.86 4.70
C ASP A 192 -5.38 -14.03 5.79
N THR A 193 -6.13 -15.12 5.66
CA THR A 193 -6.99 -15.54 6.75
C THR A 193 -6.06 -15.81 7.92
N LYS A 194 -6.20 -14.98 8.92
CA LYS A 194 -5.47 -15.07 10.18
C LYS A 194 -5.91 -16.27 11.04
N GLU A 195 -6.27 -17.37 10.41
CA GLU A 195 -6.28 -18.68 11.04
C GLU A 195 -4.83 -19.14 11.17
N ASN A 196 -4.00 -18.32 11.79
CA ASN A 196 -2.78 -18.82 12.37
C ASN A 196 -3.22 -19.74 13.51
N GLU A 197 -2.83 -21.00 13.44
CA GLU A 197 -2.82 -21.83 14.64
C GLU A 197 -2.24 -20.97 15.75
N ILE A 198 -2.93 -20.84 16.86
CA ILE A 198 -2.48 -20.06 18.01
C ILE A 198 -1.36 -20.89 18.65
N LEU A 199 -0.19 -20.87 18.03
CA LEU A 199 1.00 -21.59 18.47
C LEU A 199 1.82 -20.76 19.45
N ASP A 200 1.60 -19.43 19.45
CA ASP A 200 2.34 -18.50 20.29
C ASP A 200 1.49 -17.26 20.64
N TYR A 201 2.05 -16.41 21.49
CA TYR A 201 1.42 -15.16 21.91
C TYR A 201 1.13 -14.22 20.74
N THR A 202 1.99 -14.18 19.73
CA THR A 202 1.83 -13.32 18.55
C THR A 202 0.59 -13.72 17.75
N GLY A 203 0.39 -15.02 17.53
CA GLY A 203 -0.81 -15.57 16.91
C GLY A 203 -2.05 -15.25 17.73
N TYR A 204 -1.98 -15.39 19.06
CA TYR A 204 -3.07 -15.03 19.95
C TYR A 204 -3.45 -13.55 19.84
N VAL A 205 -2.50 -12.63 19.97
CA VAL A 205 -2.75 -11.18 19.87
C VAL A 205 -3.30 -10.82 18.49
N THR A 206 -2.75 -11.40 17.42
CA THR A 206 -3.21 -11.13 16.07
C THR A 206 -4.67 -11.52 15.87
N ASN A 207 -5.10 -12.64 16.46
CA ASN A 207 -6.48 -13.12 16.33
C ASN A 207 -7.47 -12.36 17.20
N HIS A 208 -7.02 -11.81 18.34
CA HIS A 208 -7.90 -11.19 19.35
C HIS A 208 -7.71 -9.68 19.51
N LEU A 209 -6.88 -9.03 18.67
CA LEU A 209 -6.53 -7.60 18.80
C LEU A 209 -7.76 -6.67 18.83
N PHE A 210 -8.84 -7.05 18.16
CA PHE A 210 -10.08 -6.27 18.08
C PHE A 210 -11.29 -7.00 18.69
N ASP A 211 -11.05 -8.10 19.42
CA ASP A 211 -12.11 -8.84 20.09
C ASP A 211 -12.39 -8.21 21.47
N SER A 212 -13.65 -7.86 21.73
CA SER A 212 -14.08 -7.31 23.01
C SER A 212 -14.20 -8.37 24.11
N SER A 213 -14.20 -9.65 23.76
CA SER A 213 -14.24 -10.78 24.69
C SER A 213 -12.82 -11.19 25.10
N HIS A 214 -12.24 -10.50 26.08
CA HIS A 214 -10.91 -10.81 26.58
C HIS A 214 -10.88 -12.10 27.38
N THR A 215 -10.50 -13.19 26.77
CA THR A 215 -9.97 -14.34 27.50
C THR A 215 -8.49 -14.09 27.77
N LYS A 216 -8.07 -14.24 29.03
CA LYS A 216 -6.67 -14.10 29.40
C LYS A 216 -5.85 -15.16 28.65
N SER A 217 -4.79 -14.73 27.93
CA SER A 217 -3.90 -15.65 27.26
C SER A 217 -3.12 -16.49 28.27
N ASP A 218 -3.08 -17.79 28.07
CA ASP A 218 -2.21 -18.71 28.84
C ASP A 218 -0.74 -18.67 28.37
N PHE A 219 -0.45 -17.87 27.34
CA PHE A 219 0.91 -17.71 26.84
C PHE A 219 1.70 -16.72 27.71
N GLU A 220 2.71 -17.21 28.39
CA GLU A 220 3.72 -16.37 29.02
C GLU A 220 4.66 -15.81 27.93
N HIS A 221 4.57 -14.52 27.66
CA HIS A 221 5.52 -13.85 26.78
C HIS A 221 6.20 -12.71 27.52
N PRO A 222 7.52 -12.67 27.51
CA PRO A 222 8.27 -11.53 28.00
C PRO A 222 8.21 -10.42 26.95
N TYR A 223 7.11 -9.67 26.90
CA TYR A 223 7.09 -8.42 26.13
C TYR A 223 7.28 -7.26 27.09
N GLN A 224 8.00 -6.25 26.61
CA GLN A 224 8.22 -5.01 27.32
C GLN A 224 7.57 -3.86 26.53
N ILE A 225 6.71 -3.08 27.21
CA ILE A 225 6.15 -1.87 26.62
C ILE A 225 7.00 -0.70 27.10
N LEU A 226 7.66 -0.03 26.15
CA LEU A 226 8.42 1.19 26.40
C LEU A 226 7.54 2.40 26.09
N LYS A 227 7.59 3.40 26.97
CA LYS A 227 6.93 4.68 26.74
C LYS A 227 8.01 5.75 26.66
N ALA A 228 8.08 6.43 25.52
CA ALA A 228 9.01 7.53 25.30
C ALA A 228 8.23 8.82 24.97
N SER A 229 8.83 9.97 25.22
CA SER A 229 8.22 11.27 24.93
C SER A 229 8.41 11.69 23.47
N THR A 230 9.43 11.16 22.81
CA THR A 230 9.77 11.47 21.42
C THR A 230 10.23 10.23 20.67
N ILE A 231 10.11 10.26 19.34
CA ILE A 231 10.63 9.20 18.45
C ILE A 231 12.13 8.96 18.71
N GLN A 232 12.89 10.02 18.95
CA GLN A 232 14.33 9.92 19.19
C GLN A 232 14.65 9.15 20.49
N GLU A 233 13.90 9.42 21.54
CA GLU A 233 14.07 8.70 22.83
C GLU A 233 13.66 7.24 22.70
N GLU A 234 12.55 6.97 22.02
CA GLU A 234 12.09 5.61 21.74
C GLU A 234 13.15 4.82 20.99
N VAL A 235 13.63 5.34 19.86
CA VAL A 235 14.66 4.67 19.06
C VAL A 235 15.97 4.49 19.83
N LYS A 236 16.41 5.48 20.62
CA LYS A 236 17.61 5.34 21.46
C LYS A 236 17.45 4.23 22.48
N GLN A 237 16.28 4.10 23.10
CA GLN A 237 16.04 3.04 24.07
C GLN A 237 16.08 1.67 23.41
N VAL A 238 15.43 1.50 22.26
CA VAL A 238 15.49 0.25 21.48
C VAL A 238 16.92 -0.13 21.14
N ILE A 239 17.75 0.82 20.70
CA ILE A 239 19.16 0.55 20.38
C ILE A 239 19.97 0.21 21.62
N PHE A 240 19.70 0.87 22.75
CA PHE A 240 20.33 0.54 24.01
C PHE A 240 20.00 -0.89 24.46
N ASP A 241 18.76 -1.32 24.34
CA ASP A 241 18.30 -2.66 24.67
C ASP A 241 18.96 -3.70 23.75
N ILE A 242 19.02 -3.43 22.43
CA ILE A 242 19.74 -4.28 21.48
C ILE A 242 21.21 -4.41 21.87
N ASN A 243 21.90 -3.31 22.18
CA ASN A 243 23.31 -3.34 22.60
C ASN A 243 23.51 -4.18 23.87
N THR A 244 22.57 -4.14 24.78
CA THR A 244 22.63 -4.94 26.00
C THR A 244 22.47 -6.43 25.68
N LEU A 245 21.55 -6.78 24.78
CA LEU A 245 21.27 -8.15 24.38
C LEU A 245 22.32 -8.74 23.43
N LEU A 246 23.12 -7.90 22.74
CA LEU A 246 24.23 -8.35 21.88
C LEU A 246 25.35 -9.06 22.65
N LYS A 247 25.35 -9.03 23.99
CA LYS A 247 26.26 -9.83 24.80
C LYS A 247 26.01 -11.34 24.66
N GLU A 248 24.79 -11.73 24.34
CA GLU A 248 24.33 -13.11 24.29
C GLU A 248 23.74 -13.49 22.91
N ASN A 249 23.50 -12.51 22.03
CA ASN A 249 22.87 -12.69 20.72
C ASN A 249 23.72 -12.04 19.60
N THR A 250 23.40 -12.32 18.35
CA THR A 250 24.01 -11.70 17.18
C THR A 250 23.07 -10.67 16.56
N LEU A 251 23.61 -9.72 15.77
CA LEU A 251 22.77 -8.72 15.08
C LEU A 251 21.71 -9.35 14.14
N ARG A 252 21.93 -10.58 13.69
CA ARG A 252 20.98 -11.31 12.82
C ARG A 252 19.72 -11.79 13.55
N ASP A 253 19.76 -11.82 14.88
CA ASP A 253 18.66 -12.28 15.72
C ASP A 253 17.64 -11.16 16.00
N PHE A 254 17.92 -9.91 15.59
CA PHE A 254 17.08 -8.76 15.82
C PHE A 254 16.35 -8.31 14.54
N VAL A 255 15.07 -8.04 14.68
CA VAL A 255 14.24 -7.42 13.64
C VAL A 255 13.52 -6.21 14.24
N ILE A 256 13.63 -5.06 13.60
CA ILE A 256 12.97 -3.84 14.03
C ILE A 256 11.86 -3.51 13.03
N TYR A 257 10.62 -3.49 13.50
CA TYR A 257 9.48 -3.00 12.75
C TYR A 257 9.24 -1.53 13.06
N TYR A 258 9.02 -0.71 12.06
CA TYR A 258 8.79 0.72 12.21
C TYR A 258 7.52 1.15 11.44
N PRO A 259 6.76 2.16 11.96
CA PRO A 259 5.45 2.49 11.40
C PRO A 259 5.52 3.34 10.11
N ASN A 260 6.59 4.12 9.92
CA ASN A 260 6.71 5.05 8.79
C ASN A 260 8.16 5.48 8.52
N ASP A 261 8.36 6.23 7.41
CA ASP A 261 9.69 6.67 6.98
C ASP A 261 10.37 7.66 7.93
N ASP A 262 9.63 8.38 8.77
CA ASP A 262 10.23 9.28 9.77
C ASP A 262 10.92 8.46 10.86
N TYR A 263 10.30 7.40 11.35
CA TYR A 263 10.94 6.44 12.24
C TYR A 263 12.18 5.82 11.60
N TYR A 264 12.07 5.39 10.35
CA TYR A 264 13.19 4.79 9.62
C TYR A 264 14.40 5.72 9.55
N ARG A 265 14.20 7.01 9.24
CA ARG A 265 15.29 8.00 9.20
C ARG A 265 15.96 8.20 10.55
N HIS A 266 15.17 8.29 11.63
CA HIS A 266 15.70 8.38 12.99
C HIS A 266 16.44 7.11 13.39
N LEU A 267 15.89 5.95 13.07
CA LEU A 267 16.49 4.64 13.32
C LEU A 267 17.87 4.51 12.62
N CYS A 268 17.94 4.76 11.31
CA CYS A 268 19.19 4.71 10.55
C CYS A 268 20.25 5.65 11.14
N ARG A 269 19.88 6.89 11.47
CA ARG A 269 20.82 7.85 12.05
C ARG A 269 21.40 7.38 13.39
N ILE A 270 20.59 6.77 14.24
CA ILE A 270 21.03 6.31 15.54
C ILE A 270 21.84 5.02 15.41
N LEU A 271 21.44 4.07 14.54
CA LEU A 271 22.23 2.88 14.23
C LEU A 271 23.62 3.26 13.71
N ASP A 272 23.72 4.24 12.81
CA ASP A 272 24.99 4.76 12.30
C ASP A 272 25.84 5.40 13.44
N GLN A 273 25.22 6.14 14.36
CA GLN A 273 25.91 6.73 15.52
C GLN A 273 26.52 5.66 16.46
N PHE A 274 25.84 4.53 16.61
CA PHE A 274 26.31 3.42 17.44
C PHE A 274 27.13 2.38 16.66
N ASN A 275 27.43 2.63 15.38
CA ASN A 275 28.16 1.71 14.47
C ASN A 275 27.55 0.30 14.41
N LEU A 276 26.22 0.20 14.49
CA LEU A 276 25.50 -1.06 14.37
C LEU A 276 25.21 -1.33 12.88
N ALA A 277 25.63 -2.48 12.40
CA ALA A 277 25.34 -2.90 11.02
C ALA A 277 23.84 -3.28 10.88
N TYR A 278 23.22 -2.85 9.79
CA TYR A 278 21.82 -3.17 9.48
C TYR A 278 21.59 -3.23 7.97
N ASN A 279 20.52 -3.90 7.56
CA ASN A 279 20.12 -3.94 6.17
C ASN A 279 19.43 -2.61 5.81
N ARG A 280 20.05 -1.82 4.95
CA ARG A 280 19.45 -0.59 4.44
C ARG A 280 18.37 -0.91 3.40
N LYS A 281 17.20 -0.33 3.57
CA LYS A 281 16.25 -0.21 2.47
C LYS A 281 16.85 0.78 1.47
N GLU A 282 17.22 0.32 0.28
CA GLU A 282 17.64 1.21 -0.81
C GLU A 282 16.42 2.06 -1.23
N THR A 283 16.26 3.21 -0.62
CA THR A 283 15.41 4.26 -1.15
C THR A 283 16.20 4.93 -2.26
N ILE A 284 15.77 4.75 -3.49
CA ILE A 284 16.17 5.64 -4.59
C ILE A 284 15.64 7.02 -4.19
N THR A 285 16.47 7.78 -3.51
CA THR A 285 16.22 9.19 -3.23
C THR A 285 16.28 9.88 -4.57
N ASN A 286 15.12 10.20 -5.11
CA ASN A 286 15.01 10.93 -6.36
C ASN A 286 15.64 12.32 -6.09
N GLN A 287 16.87 12.53 -6.55
CA GLN A 287 17.61 13.80 -6.38
C GLN A 287 16.80 15.00 -6.90
N ALA A 288 15.84 14.76 -7.80
CA ALA A 288 14.88 15.75 -8.25
C ALA A 288 14.02 16.33 -7.10
N PHE A 289 13.76 15.58 -6.02
CA PHE A 289 13.02 16.07 -4.86
C PHE A 289 13.83 17.04 -3.99
N GLN A 290 15.16 16.96 -4.01
CA GLN A 290 16.02 17.91 -3.29
C GLN A 290 16.08 19.28 -3.97
N VAL A 291 15.97 19.31 -5.29
CA VAL A 291 15.99 20.57 -6.06
C VAL A 291 14.70 21.38 -5.86
N VAL A 292 13.55 20.74 -5.72
CA VAL A 292 12.26 21.43 -5.52
C VAL A 292 12.13 22.05 -4.11
N ASN A 293 12.85 21.53 -3.12
CA ASN A 293 12.90 22.11 -1.78
C ASN A 293 13.90 23.29 -1.66
N MET A 294 14.68 23.57 -2.69
CA MET A 294 15.64 24.70 -2.75
C MET A 294 15.13 25.89 -3.58
N LEU A 295 13.97 25.79 -4.21
CA LEU A 295 13.28 26.86 -4.93
C LEU A 295 12.02 27.30 -4.17
#